data_475e4c45c693160f61e4005127b19c71
#
_entry.id   475e4c45c693160f61e4005127b19c71
#
_cell.length_a   1.000
_cell.length_b   1.000
_cell.length_c   1.000
_cell.angle_alpha   90.00
_cell.angle_beta   90.00
_cell.angle_gamma   90.00
#
_symmetry.space_group_name_H-M   'P 1'
#
loop_
_entity.id
_entity.type
_entity.pdbx_description
1 polymer ?
#
loop_
_entity_poly.entity_id
_entity_poly.type
_entity_poly.pdbx_seq_one_letter_code
_entity_poly.pdbx_strand_id
1 'polypeptide(L)'
;MKPVRLIRIVALALIFAFSVAAQSPSDPIREAQRLTRVAQVAQQQGRYDDAIKAYQTITVVAASSPRIAASAHLAAGNIYMMMGRFEESVTAFRKAAALDPASAEAVNNLGEALGELKQYQPALQAFQKAVALDPKYLKARYNMGVTYDRLGQMKYAEFIYRILIRDFPDFALAYDSLAVSLSKSGRAREAVPFHEKAISIAPGDPSFYFNYSLTCLMLGDVKKAQVQQQKLRALDPAMAEHLAAVIAKRQRS
;
A
#
# COMPACT_ATOMS: atom_id res chain seq x y z
N MET A 1 28.18 -65.92 -26.91
CA MET A 1 27.78 -64.52 -26.88
C MET A 1 28.72 -63.76 -25.94
N LYS A 2 29.41 -62.73 -26.47
CA LYS A 2 30.53 -62.11 -25.81
C LYS A 2 30.11 -61.25 -24.58
N PRO A 3 30.76 -61.36 -23.42
CA PRO A 3 30.38 -60.66 -22.18
C PRO A 3 30.40 -59.12 -22.28
N VAL A 4 31.09 -58.57 -23.27
CA VAL A 4 31.24 -57.12 -23.52
C VAL A 4 29.92 -56.41 -23.86
N ARG A 5 28.94 -57.09 -24.47
CA ARG A 5 27.62 -56.50 -24.81
C ARG A 5 26.74 -56.32 -23.57
N LEU A 6 26.83 -57.25 -22.61
CA LEU A 6 26.01 -57.19 -21.41
C LEU A 6 26.46 -56.02 -20.49
N ILE A 7 27.77 -55.79 -20.36
CA ILE A 7 28.33 -54.67 -19.57
C ILE A 7 27.97 -53.33 -20.14
N ARG A 8 27.91 -53.17 -21.48
CA ARG A 8 27.49 -51.89 -22.10
C ARG A 8 26.00 -51.60 -21.91
N ILE A 9 25.12 -52.61 -21.91
CA ILE A 9 23.69 -52.43 -21.70
C ILE A 9 23.40 -52.04 -20.24
N VAL A 10 24.10 -52.69 -19.30
CA VAL A 10 23.97 -52.38 -17.86
C VAL A 10 24.54 -50.97 -17.53
N ALA A 11 25.66 -50.59 -18.16
CA ALA A 11 26.22 -49.24 -18.00
C ALA A 11 25.33 -48.15 -18.58
N LEU A 12 24.72 -48.37 -19.76
CA LEU A 12 23.75 -47.46 -20.36
C LEU A 12 22.46 -47.36 -19.53
N ALA A 13 21.96 -48.47 -18.99
CA ALA A 13 20.80 -48.49 -18.11
C ALA A 13 21.07 -47.74 -16.77
N LEU A 14 22.30 -47.91 -16.20
CA LEU A 14 22.72 -47.14 -15.00
C LEU A 14 22.93 -45.65 -15.27
N ILE A 15 23.45 -45.27 -16.46
CA ILE A 15 23.57 -43.87 -16.86
C ILE A 15 22.19 -43.27 -17.09
N PHE A 16 21.26 -44.01 -17.71
CA PHE A 16 19.89 -43.55 -17.88
C PHE A 16 19.14 -43.48 -16.56
N ALA A 17 19.31 -44.45 -15.64
CA ALA A 17 18.74 -44.43 -14.31
C ALA A 17 19.32 -43.28 -13.46
N PHE A 18 20.63 -42.99 -13.58
CA PHE A 18 21.25 -41.85 -12.93
C PHE A 18 20.79 -40.50 -13.52
N SER A 19 20.56 -40.42 -14.80
CA SER A 19 20.01 -39.25 -15.49
C SER A 19 18.53 -39.00 -15.15
N VAL A 20 17.75 -40.07 -14.93
CA VAL A 20 16.36 -39.95 -14.46
C VAL A 20 16.27 -39.70 -12.94
N ALA A 21 17.20 -40.24 -12.16
CA ALA A 21 17.30 -39.95 -10.70
C ALA A 21 17.83 -38.53 -10.40
N ALA A 22 18.50 -37.89 -11.37
CA ALA A 22 18.93 -36.49 -11.24
C ALA A 22 17.79 -35.46 -11.49
N GLN A 23 16.60 -35.92 -11.87
CA GLN A 23 15.37 -35.14 -11.90
C GLN A 23 14.42 -35.62 -10.80
N SER A 24 14.91 -35.66 -9.54
CA SER A 24 13.98 -35.59 -8.43
C SER A 24 13.13 -34.32 -8.62
N PRO A 25 11.77 -34.41 -8.55
CA PRO A 25 10.95 -33.20 -8.67
C PRO A 25 11.52 -32.17 -7.71
N SER A 26 11.94 -31.04 -8.23
CA SER A 26 12.51 -29.97 -7.39
C SER A 26 11.49 -29.71 -6.27
N ASP A 27 11.98 -29.78 -5.03
CA ASP A 27 11.15 -29.50 -3.87
C ASP A 27 10.34 -28.22 -4.15
N PRO A 28 9.02 -28.26 -4.20
CA PRO A 28 8.19 -27.10 -4.56
C PRO A 28 8.50 -25.86 -3.71
N ILE A 29 8.89 -26.07 -2.46
CA ILE A 29 9.26 -24.98 -1.54
C ILE A 29 10.58 -24.37 -1.97
N ARG A 30 11.58 -25.16 -2.30
CA ARG A 30 12.90 -24.66 -2.77
C ARG A 30 12.74 -23.92 -4.10
N GLU A 31 11.93 -24.43 -5.00
CA GLU A 31 11.67 -23.79 -6.28
C GLU A 31 10.91 -22.46 -6.09
N ALA A 32 9.91 -22.42 -5.22
CA ALA A 32 9.23 -21.18 -4.85
C ALA A 32 10.20 -20.14 -4.25
N GLN A 33 11.12 -20.56 -3.40
CA GLN A 33 12.17 -19.68 -2.84
C GLN A 33 13.11 -19.14 -3.92
N ARG A 34 13.51 -20.00 -4.88
CA ARG A 34 14.34 -19.58 -6.03
C ARG A 34 13.62 -18.54 -6.87
N LEU A 35 12.37 -18.81 -7.22
CA LEU A 35 11.54 -17.90 -8.01
C LEU A 35 11.27 -16.58 -7.28
N THR A 36 11.09 -16.61 -5.96
CA THR A 36 10.96 -15.39 -5.15
C THR A 36 12.18 -14.49 -5.29
N ARG A 37 13.39 -15.06 -5.23
CA ARG A 37 14.63 -14.28 -5.46
C ARG A 37 14.70 -13.71 -6.87
N VAL A 38 14.32 -14.52 -7.88
CA VAL A 38 14.24 -14.03 -9.27
C VAL A 38 13.27 -12.87 -9.41
N ALA A 39 12.09 -12.97 -8.80
CA ALA A 39 11.07 -11.92 -8.82
C ALA A 39 11.57 -10.63 -8.14
N GLN A 40 12.22 -10.75 -6.97
CA GLN A 40 12.76 -9.60 -6.23
C GLN A 40 13.86 -8.89 -7.04
N VAL A 41 14.79 -9.64 -7.66
CA VAL A 41 15.83 -9.05 -8.54
C VAL A 41 15.20 -8.36 -9.74
N ALA A 42 14.21 -8.97 -10.38
CA ALA A 42 13.49 -8.37 -11.51
C ALA A 42 12.79 -7.07 -11.07
N GLN A 43 12.16 -7.05 -9.92
CA GLN A 43 11.51 -5.87 -9.36
C GLN A 43 12.51 -4.75 -9.07
N GLN A 44 13.67 -5.05 -8.47
CA GLN A 44 14.72 -4.06 -8.22
C GLN A 44 15.29 -3.45 -9.52
N GLN A 45 15.26 -4.20 -10.61
CA GLN A 45 15.67 -3.76 -11.95
C GLN A 45 14.56 -3.06 -12.74
N GLY A 46 13.38 -2.85 -12.15
CA GLY A 46 12.22 -2.26 -12.82
C GLY A 46 11.54 -3.19 -13.83
N ARG A 47 11.94 -4.47 -13.91
CA ARG A 47 11.35 -5.47 -14.79
C ARG A 47 10.10 -6.10 -14.14
N TYR A 48 9.06 -5.26 -13.98
CA TYR A 48 7.87 -5.60 -13.22
C TYR A 48 7.08 -6.78 -13.81
N ASP A 49 6.96 -6.87 -15.14
CA ASP A 49 6.25 -7.98 -15.77
C ASP A 49 6.97 -9.33 -15.57
N ASP A 50 8.31 -9.34 -15.55
CA ASP A 50 9.08 -10.55 -15.25
C ASP A 50 8.90 -10.96 -13.79
N ALA A 51 8.87 -10.00 -12.87
CA ALA A 51 8.61 -10.26 -11.46
C ALA A 51 7.20 -10.86 -11.26
N ILE A 52 6.19 -10.29 -11.91
CA ILE A 52 4.81 -10.80 -11.89
C ILE A 52 4.74 -12.24 -12.41
N LYS A 53 5.38 -12.54 -13.55
CA LYS A 53 5.43 -13.90 -14.12
C LYS A 53 6.06 -14.89 -13.14
N ALA A 54 7.16 -14.50 -12.47
CA ALA A 54 7.80 -15.33 -11.47
C ALA A 54 6.87 -15.59 -10.27
N TYR A 55 6.16 -14.59 -9.74
CA TYR A 55 5.19 -14.77 -8.68
C TYR A 55 3.99 -15.62 -9.12
N GLN A 56 3.51 -15.46 -10.34
CA GLN A 56 2.47 -16.34 -10.91
C GLN A 56 2.93 -17.79 -11.00
N THR A 57 4.19 -18.03 -11.38
CA THR A 57 4.77 -19.37 -11.40
C THR A 57 4.82 -19.97 -9.99
N ILE A 58 5.16 -19.17 -8.96
CA ILE A 58 5.14 -19.62 -7.56
C ILE A 58 3.74 -20.13 -7.17
N THR A 59 2.67 -19.46 -7.60
CA THR A 59 1.30 -19.90 -7.24
C THR A 59 0.93 -21.26 -7.81
N VAL A 60 1.55 -21.65 -8.92
CA VAL A 60 1.38 -22.98 -9.53
C VAL A 60 2.27 -24.01 -8.85
N VAL A 61 3.57 -23.70 -8.70
CA VAL A 61 4.55 -24.63 -8.10
C VAL A 61 4.22 -24.93 -6.64
N ALA A 62 3.77 -23.93 -5.90
CA ALA A 62 3.43 -24.05 -4.48
C ALA A 62 1.91 -24.20 -4.25
N ALA A 63 1.15 -24.78 -5.18
CA ALA A 63 -0.29 -24.94 -5.06
C ALA A 63 -0.72 -25.73 -3.80
N SER A 64 0.12 -26.66 -3.34
CA SER A 64 -0.08 -27.41 -2.07
C SER A 64 0.25 -26.60 -0.81
N SER A 65 0.77 -25.38 -0.94
CA SER A 65 1.18 -24.50 0.16
C SER A 65 0.44 -23.17 0.10
N PRO A 66 -0.82 -23.08 0.60
CA PRO A 66 -1.67 -21.89 0.46
C PRO A 66 -1.00 -20.61 0.95
N ARG A 67 -0.20 -20.69 2.04
CA ARG A 67 0.52 -19.52 2.57
C ARG A 67 1.57 -18.99 1.60
N ILE A 68 2.31 -19.86 0.90
CA ILE A 68 3.31 -19.44 -0.09
C ILE A 68 2.60 -18.80 -1.30
N ALA A 69 1.53 -19.43 -1.77
CA ALA A 69 0.72 -18.90 -2.87
C ALA A 69 0.07 -17.54 -2.49
N ALA A 70 -0.42 -17.40 -1.25
CA ALA A 70 -0.94 -16.13 -0.74
C ALA A 70 0.12 -15.02 -0.78
N SER A 71 1.33 -15.31 -0.28
CA SER A 71 2.44 -14.34 -0.30
C SER A 71 2.84 -13.95 -1.72
N ALA A 72 2.82 -14.89 -2.67
CA ALA A 72 3.11 -14.61 -4.07
C ALA A 72 2.03 -13.72 -4.71
N HIS A 73 0.74 -13.98 -4.43
CA HIS A 73 -0.35 -13.10 -4.88
C HIS A 73 -0.27 -11.72 -4.24
N LEU A 74 0.09 -11.62 -2.95
CA LEU A 74 0.28 -10.34 -2.28
C LEU A 74 1.40 -9.53 -2.94
N ALA A 75 2.55 -10.16 -3.21
CA ALA A 75 3.68 -9.51 -3.87
C ALA A 75 3.33 -9.06 -5.30
N ALA A 76 2.67 -9.89 -6.09
CA ALA A 76 2.19 -9.52 -7.42
C ALA A 76 1.19 -8.35 -7.36
N GLY A 77 0.27 -8.36 -6.39
CA GLY A 77 -0.67 -7.28 -6.14
C GLY A 77 0.01 -5.95 -5.85
N ASN A 78 1.06 -5.95 -5.03
CA ASN A 78 1.86 -4.76 -4.73
C ASN A 78 2.55 -4.21 -6.00
N ILE A 79 3.06 -5.09 -6.87
CA ILE A 79 3.66 -4.64 -8.14
C ILE A 79 2.59 -4.04 -9.06
N TYR A 80 1.41 -4.65 -9.16
CA TYR A 80 0.31 -4.08 -9.92
C TYR A 80 -0.09 -2.69 -9.40
N MET A 81 -0.13 -2.48 -8.07
CA MET A 81 -0.34 -1.15 -7.46
C MET A 81 0.69 -0.14 -7.92
N MET A 82 1.99 -0.50 -7.86
CA MET A 82 3.09 0.36 -8.31
C MET A 82 2.99 0.73 -9.80
N MET A 83 2.45 -0.17 -10.62
CA MET A 83 2.23 0.06 -12.07
C MET A 83 0.94 0.82 -12.37
N GLY A 84 0.10 1.16 -11.38
CA GLY A 84 -1.21 1.75 -11.58
C GLY A 84 -2.25 0.78 -12.16
N ARG A 85 -1.99 -0.53 -12.13
CA ARG A 85 -2.86 -1.60 -12.65
C ARG A 85 -3.79 -2.08 -11.53
N PHE A 86 -4.73 -1.22 -11.16
CA PHE A 86 -5.50 -1.38 -9.93
C PHE A 86 -6.49 -2.56 -9.99
N GLU A 87 -7.10 -2.86 -11.13
CA GLU A 87 -8.01 -4.00 -11.30
C GLU A 87 -7.31 -5.35 -11.10
N GLU A 88 -6.11 -5.48 -11.68
CA GLU A 88 -5.28 -6.68 -11.50
C GLU A 88 -4.79 -6.78 -10.05
N SER A 89 -4.48 -5.64 -9.43
CA SER A 89 -4.11 -5.60 -8.02
C SER A 89 -5.25 -6.09 -7.12
N VAL A 90 -6.47 -5.62 -7.32
CA VAL A 90 -7.68 -6.12 -6.61
C VAL A 90 -7.82 -7.62 -6.76
N THR A 91 -7.63 -8.13 -7.99
CA THR A 91 -7.73 -9.56 -8.26
C THR A 91 -6.66 -10.36 -7.50
N ALA A 92 -5.43 -9.87 -7.48
CA ALA A 92 -4.31 -10.51 -6.78
C ALA A 92 -4.53 -10.50 -5.26
N PHE A 93 -4.91 -9.35 -4.67
CA PHE A 93 -5.15 -9.25 -3.22
C PHE A 93 -6.37 -10.06 -2.77
N ARG A 94 -7.42 -10.18 -3.58
CA ARG A 94 -8.54 -11.09 -3.30
C ARG A 94 -8.09 -12.54 -3.21
N LYS A 95 -7.22 -12.98 -4.13
CA LYS A 95 -6.65 -14.34 -4.10
C LYS A 95 -5.76 -14.52 -2.86
N ALA A 96 -4.92 -13.54 -2.53
CA ALA A 96 -4.10 -13.58 -1.33
C ALA A 96 -4.96 -13.71 -0.06
N ALA A 97 -5.98 -12.86 0.10
CA ALA A 97 -6.89 -12.90 1.24
C ALA A 97 -7.80 -14.16 1.30
N ALA A 98 -8.06 -14.81 0.16
CA ALA A 98 -8.78 -16.08 0.13
C ALA A 98 -7.89 -17.25 0.58
N LEU A 99 -6.60 -17.23 0.24
CA LEU A 99 -5.62 -18.26 0.60
C LEU A 99 -5.09 -18.10 2.03
N ASP A 100 -5.03 -16.86 2.54
CA ASP A 100 -4.70 -16.53 3.93
C ASP A 100 -5.74 -15.56 4.51
N PRO A 101 -6.89 -16.07 4.99
CA PRO A 101 -7.98 -15.25 5.53
C PRO A 101 -7.62 -14.47 6.79
N ALA A 102 -6.53 -14.82 7.48
CA ALA A 102 -6.03 -14.13 8.66
C ALA A 102 -5.09 -12.97 8.34
N SER A 103 -4.69 -12.79 7.08
CA SER A 103 -3.79 -11.72 6.66
C SER A 103 -4.51 -10.37 6.64
N ALA A 104 -4.36 -9.60 7.72
CA ALA A 104 -4.83 -8.20 7.77
C ALA A 104 -4.17 -7.34 6.67
N GLU A 105 -2.92 -7.63 6.33
CA GLU A 105 -2.19 -6.94 5.27
C GLU A 105 -2.84 -7.15 3.90
N ALA A 106 -3.14 -8.40 3.51
CA ALA A 106 -3.76 -8.69 2.21
C ALA A 106 -5.12 -7.99 2.08
N VAL A 107 -5.90 -7.98 3.16
CA VAL A 107 -7.22 -7.34 3.19
C VAL A 107 -7.10 -5.80 3.18
N ASN A 108 -6.11 -5.22 3.89
CA ASN A 108 -5.84 -3.78 3.82
C ASN A 108 -5.43 -3.38 2.40
N ASN A 109 -4.49 -4.11 1.78
CA ASN A 109 -4.01 -3.79 0.44
C ASN A 109 -5.12 -3.95 -0.63
N LEU A 110 -6.05 -4.89 -0.42
CA LEU A 110 -7.29 -4.95 -1.21
C LEU A 110 -8.10 -3.66 -1.08
N GLY A 111 -8.26 -3.15 0.15
CA GLY A 111 -8.94 -1.88 0.41
C GLY A 111 -8.26 -0.70 -0.28
N GLU A 112 -6.94 -0.64 -0.28
CA GLU A 112 -6.17 0.40 -0.98
C GLU A 112 -6.42 0.36 -2.49
N ALA A 113 -6.30 -0.82 -3.11
CA ALA A 113 -6.54 -0.99 -4.54
C ALA A 113 -7.98 -0.62 -4.94
N LEU A 114 -8.97 -0.97 -4.11
CA LEU A 114 -10.36 -0.55 -4.31
C LEU A 114 -10.53 0.97 -4.15
N GLY A 115 -9.78 1.58 -3.22
CA GLY A 115 -9.76 3.03 -3.02
C GLY A 115 -9.24 3.80 -4.24
N GLU A 116 -8.17 3.30 -4.88
CA GLU A 116 -7.62 3.87 -6.13
C GLU A 116 -8.64 3.79 -7.28
N LEU A 117 -9.44 2.73 -7.33
CA LEU A 117 -10.58 2.61 -8.25
C LEU A 117 -11.80 3.44 -7.83
N LYS A 118 -11.70 4.25 -6.78
CA LYS A 118 -12.79 5.04 -6.19
C LYS A 118 -13.98 4.21 -5.71
N GLN A 119 -13.79 2.92 -5.52
CA GLN A 119 -14.78 2.01 -4.96
C GLN A 119 -14.77 2.11 -3.41
N TYR A 120 -15.12 3.29 -2.90
CA TYR A 120 -14.91 3.63 -1.49
C TYR A 120 -15.71 2.75 -0.52
N GLN A 121 -16.93 2.34 -0.86
CA GLN A 121 -17.73 1.49 0.03
C GLN A 121 -17.15 0.07 0.15
N PRO A 122 -16.77 -0.63 -0.94
CA PRO A 122 -16.01 -1.87 -0.86
C PRO A 122 -14.65 -1.72 -0.14
N ALA A 123 -13.93 -0.61 -0.37
CA ALA A 123 -12.67 -0.32 0.33
C ALA A 123 -12.87 -0.21 1.84
N LEU A 124 -13.93 0.50 2.29
CA LEU A 124 -14.27 0.62 3.70
C LEU A 124 -14.52 -0.74 4.35
N GLN A 125 -15.27 -1.62 3.68
CA GLN A 125 -15.50 -2.99 4.17
C GLN A 125 -14.19 -3.78 4.33
N ALA A 126 -13.27 -3.63 3.37
CA ALA A 126 -11.96 -4.26 3.44
C ALA A 126 -11.14 -3.72 4.63
N PHE A 127 -11.09 -2.40 4.84
CA PHE A 127 -10.37 -1.83 5.97
C PHE A 127 -10.99 -2.21 7.31
N GLN A 128 -12.33 -2.25 7.42
CA GLN A 128 -13.02 -2.74 8.62
C GLN A 128 -12.64 -4.19 8.94
N LYS A 129 -12.60 -5.05 7.92
CA LYS A 129 -12.15 -6.44 8.08
C LYS A 129 -10.68 -6.52 8.50
N ALA A 130 -9.79 -5.70 7.91
CA ALA A 130 -8.38 -5.67 8.29
C ALA A 130 -8.21 -5.23 9.76
N VAL A 131 -8.96 -4.22 10.22
CA VAL A 131 -8.97 -3.78 11.63
C VAL A 131 -9.57 -4.85 12.56
N ALA A 132 -10.56 -5.63 12.11
CA ALA A 132 -11.09 -6.74 12.90
C ALA A 132 -10.08 -7.88 13.05
N LEU A 133 -9.24 -8.12 12.04
CA LEU A 133 -8.15 -9.11 12.08
C LEU A 133 -6.97 -8.65 12.95
N ASP A 134 -6.59 -7.39 12.83
CA ASP A 134 -5.56 -6.75 13.66
C ASP A 134 -6.04 -5.37 14.14
N PRO A 135 -6.57 -5.27 15.36
CA PRO A 135 -7.04 -3.99 15.93
C PRO A 135 -5.94 -2.93 16.09
N LYS A 136 -4.67 -3.33 16.11
CA LYS A 136 -3.53 -2.40 16.21
C LYS A 136 -2.94 -2.02 14.85
N TYR A 137 -3.48 -2.52 13.75
CA TYR A 137 -2.97 -2.22 12.42
C TYR A 137 -3.23 -0.76 12.05
N LEU A 138 -2.26 0.08 12.38
CA LEU A 138 -2.31 1.54 12.24
C LEU A 138 -2.75 1.96 10.83
N LYS A 139 -2.13 1.37 9.79
CA LYS A 139 -2.39 1.72 8.41
C LYS A 139 -3.85 1.46 8.01
N ALA A 140 -4.42 0.32 8.41
CA ALA A 140 -5.82 0.00 8.11
C ALA A 140 -6.80 0.95 8.81
N ARG A 141 -6.52 1.29 10.08
CA ARG A 141 -7.33 2.27 10.84
C ARG A 141 -7.28 3.65 10.20
N TYR A 142 -6.10 4.09 9.77
CA TYR A 142 -5.93 5.37 9.09
C TYR A 142 -6.67 5.38 7.74
N ASN A 143 -6.48 4.35 6.93
CA ASN A 143 -7.16 4.20 5.64
C ASN A 143 -8.68 4.16 5.78
N MET A 144 -9.19 3.55 6.85
CA MET A 144 -10.62 3.57 7.19
C MET A 144 -11.11 5.01 7.42
N GLY A 145 -10.38 5.83 8.19
CA GLY A 145 -10.68 7.25 8.41
C GLY A 145 -10.70 8.05 7.10
N VAL A 146 -9.67 7.89 6.28
CA VAL A 146 -9.58 8.53 4.95
C VAL A 146 -10.75 8.13 4.05
N THR A 147 -11.14 6.86 4.12
CA THR A 147 -12.26 6.35 3.31
C THR A 147 -13.60 6.92 3.76
N TYR A 148 -13.82 7.11 5.07
CA TYR A 148 -14.99 7.84 5.58
C TYR A 148 -15.03 9.28 5.07
N ASP A 149 -13.88 9.98 5.04
CA ASP A 149 -13.80 11.33 4.44
C ASP A 149 -14.17 11.32 2.94
N ARG A 150 -13.69 10.33 2.18
CA ARG A 150 -14.03 10.18 0.74
C ARG A 150 -15.50 9.91 0.51
N LEU A 151 -16.18 9.25 1.46
CA LEU A 151 -17.61 8.99 1.44
C LEU A 151 -18.45 10.17 1.95
N GLY A 152 -17.83 11.27 2.38
CA GLY A 152 -18.50 12.42 2.98
C GLY A 152 -19.02 12.17 4.42
N GLN A 153 -18.59 11.07 5.04
CA GLN A 153 -18.99 10.66 6.38
C GLN A 153 -18.05 11.25 7.45
N MET A 154 -17.94 12.59 7.48
CA MET A 154 -16.93 13.34 8.27
C MET A 154 -16.97 13.02 9.76
N LYS A 155 -18.15 12.76 10.34
CA LYS A 155 -18.25 12.40 11.78
C LYS A 155 -17.56 11.08 12.12
N TYR A 156 -17.65 10.09 11.23
CA TYR A 156 -16.94 8.81 11.41
C TYR A 156 -15.44 8.97 11.19
N ALA A 157 -15.02 9.75 10.20
CA ALA A 157 -13.62 10.08 9.97
C ALA A 157 -13.00 10.76 11.21
N GLU A 158 -13.66 11.81 11.73
CA GLU A 158 -13.24 12.51 12.96
C GLU A 158 -13.08 11.53 14.14
N PHE A 159 -14.06 10.63 14.37
CA PHE A 159 -13.98 9.65 15.43
C PHE A 159 -12.75 8.75 15.29
N ILE A 160 -12.47 8.24 14.08
CA ILE A 160 -11.30 7.39 13.82
C ILE A 160 -9.99 8.14 14.05
N TYR A 161 -9.88 9.38 13.53
CA TYR A 161 -8.65 10.17 13.70
C TYR A 161 -8.39 10.52 15.17
N ARG A 162 -9.43 10.83 15.95
CA ARG A 162 -9.28 11.08 17.39
C ARG A 162 -8.80 9.84 18.16
N ILE A 163 -9.27 8.65 17.77
CA ILE A 163 -8.78 7.40 18.34
C ILE A 163 -7.30 7.17 17.94
N LEU A 164 -6.94 7.43 16.69
CA LEU A 164 -5.55 7.32 16.23
C LEU A 164 -4.61 8.26 17.01
N ILE A 165 -5.02 9.50 17.21
CA ILE A 165 -4.28 10.51 17.99
C ILE A 165 -4.10 10.06 19.45
N ARG A 166 -5.14 9.49 20.07
CA ARG A 166 -5.06 8.97 21.44
C ARG A 166 -4.09 7.79 21.54
N ASP A 167 -4.18 6.83 20.61
CA ASP A 167 -3.42 5.59 20.66
C ASP A 167 -1.98 5.76 20.12
N PHE A 168 -1.78 6.73 19.22
CA PHE A 168 -0.51 7.02 18.54
C PHE A 168 -0.27 8.54 18.50
N PRO A 169 0.13 9.17 19.63
CA PRO A 169 0.23 10.63 19.76
C PRO A 169 1.29 11.29 18.85
N ASP A 170 2.21 10.51 18.30
CA ASP A 170 3.24 11.00 17.37
C ASP A 170 2.90 10.73 15.89
N PHE A 171 1.68 10.25 15.60
CA PHE A 171 1.24 10.00 14.22
C PHE A 171 0.71 11.28 13.59
N ALA A 172 1.62 12.10 13.03
CA ALA A 172 1.35 13.42 12.47
C ALA A 172 0.21 13.44 11.43
N LEU A 173 0.13 12.39 10.57
CA LEU A 173 -0.91 12.28 9.55
C LEU A 173 -2.32 12.25 10.14
N ALA A 174 -2.52 11.68 11.33
CA ALA A 174 -3.84 11.66 11.96
C ALA A 174 -4.29 13.06 12.40
N TYR A 175 -3.36 13.88 12.88
CA TYR A 175 -3.66 15.27 13.23
C TYR A 175 -4.02 16.11 12.01
N ASP A 176 -3.22 16.02 10.93
CA ASP A 176 -3.50 16.79 9.71
C ASP A 176 -4.80 16.34 9.05
N SER A 177 -5.07 15.02 8.97
CA SER A 177 -6.31 14.48 8.42
C SER A 177 -7.53 14.90 9.23
N LEU A 178 -7.42 14.92 10.58
CA LEU A 178 -8.47 15.45 11.45
C LEU A 178 -8.73 16.94 11.16
N ALA A 179 -7.67 17.73 11.00
CA ALA A 179 -7.79 19.14 10.71
C ALA A 179 -8.45 19.40 9.36
N VAL A 180 -8.06 18.63 8.32
CA VAL A 180 -8.68 18.71 6.99
C VAL A 180 -10.16 18.33 7.05
N SER A 181 -10.51 17.26 7.77
CA SER A 181 -11.90 16.80 7.94
C SER A 181 -12.75 17.85 8.67
N LEU A 182 -12.24 18.46 9.74
CA LEU A 182 -12.90 19.55 10.44
C LEU A 182 -13.10 20.77 9.55
N SER A 183 -12.10 21.16 8.77
CA SER A 183 -12.18 22.29 7.84
C SER A 183 -13.26 22.06 6.79
N LYS A 184 -13.31 20.88 6.18
CA LYS A 184 -14.35 20.48 5.22
C LYS A 184 -15.75 20.46 5.83
N SER A 185 -15.84 20.20 7.13
CA SER A 185 -17.12 20.24 7.89
C SER A 185 -17.54 21.65 8.32
N GLY A 186 -16.86 22.71 7.85
CA GLY A 186 -17.14 24.10 8.24
C GLY A 186 -16.55 24.51 9.60
N ARG A 187 -15.77 23.64 10.25
CA ARG A 187 -15.18 23.85 11.59
C ARG A 187 -13.69 24.24 11.49
N ALA A 188 -13.37 25.12 10.52
CA ALA A 188 -12.00 25.49 10.20
C ALA A 188 -11.23 26.09 11.38
N ARG A 189 -11.89 26.81 12.30
CA ARG A 189 -11.22 27.35 13.51
C ARG A 189 -10.73 26.24 14.42
N GLU A 190 -11.48 25.16 14.57
CA GLU A 190 -11.11 24.01 15.37
C GLU A 190 -9.97 23.19 14.76
N ALA A 191 -9.78 23.28 13.44
CA ALA A 191 -8.72 22.58 12.71
C ALA A 191 -7.31 23.13 13.00
N VAL A 192 -7.20 24.43 13.29
CA VAL A 192 -5.90 25.12 13.43
C VAL A 192 -4.93 24.41 14.38
N PRO A 193 -5.27 24.12 15.65
CA PRO A 193 -4.33 23.47 16.57
C PRO A 193 -3.88 22.09 16.13
N PHE A 194 -4.70 21.39 15.35
CA PHE A 194 -4.33 20.07 14.82
C PHE A 194 -3.32 20.16 13.67
N HIS A 195 -3.46 21.14 12.76
CA HIS A 195 -2.41 21.42 11.76
C HIS A 195 -1.10 21.83 12.42
N GLU A 196 -1.13 22.71 13.41
CA GLU A 196 0.06 23.15 14.16
C GLU A 196 0.73 21.96 14.86
N LYS A 197 -0.05 21.03 15.42
CA LYS A 197 0.49 19.83 16.03
C LYS A 197 1.10 18.87 14.99
N ALA A 198 0.47 18.65 13.84
CA ALA A 198 1.02 17.84 12.75
C ALA A 198 2.39 18.38 12.30
N ILE A 199 2.48 19.68 12.05
CA ILE A 199 3.74 20.36 11.70
C ILE A 199 4.79 20.22 12.80
N SER A 200 4.40 20.32 14.08
CA SER A 200 5.34 20.18 15.20
C SER A 200 5.95 18.78 15.31
N ILE A 201 5.18 17.73 14.92
CA ILE A 201 5.64 16.34 14.94
C ILE A 201 6.52 16.05 13.71
N ALA A 202 6.09 16.48 12.52
CA ALA A 202 6.80 16.22 11.27
C ALA A 202 6.95 17.50 10.43
N PRO A 203 7.89 18.41 10.81
CA PRO A 203 8.06 19.71 10.15
C PRO A 203 8.59 19.63 8.72
N GLY A 204 9.06 18.46 8.29
CA GLY A 204 9.55 18.21 6.93
C GLY A 204 8.48 17.79 5.92
N ASP A 205 7.23 17.58 6.33
CA ASP A 205 6.16 17.17 5.41
C ASP A 205 5.51 18.42 4.76
N PRO A 206 5.68 18.62 3.43
CA PRO A 206 5.15 19.79 2.74
C PRO A 206 3.61 19.82 2.71
N SER A 207 2.95 18.67 2.77
CA SER A 207 1.49 18.58 2.69
C SER A 207 0.80 19.27 3.86
N PHE A 208 1.40 19.26 5.06
CA PHE A 208 0.82 19.89 6.24
C PHE A 208 0.77 21.41 6.12
N TYR A 209 1.80 22.03 5.56
CA TYR A 209 1.81 23.46 5.31
C TYR A 209 0.80 23.87 4.25
N PHE A 210 0.66 23.04 3.20
CA PHE A 210 -0.31 23.24 2.16
C PHE A 210 -1.75 23.17 2.72
N ASN A 211 -2.09 22.10 3.44
CA ASN A 211 -3.41 21.90 4.04
C ASN A 211 -3.74 22.99 5.06
N TYR A 212 -2.76 23.38 5.89
CA TYR A 212 -2.93 24.47 6.85
C TYR A 212 -3.19 25.81 6.15
N SER A 213 -2.48 26.10 5.06
CA SER A 213 -2.74 27.30 4.26
C SER A 213 -4.15 27.33 3.72
N LEU A 214 -4.67 26.22 3.19
CA LEU A 214 -6.06 26.13 2.72
C LEU A 214 -7.04 26.41 3.85
N THR A 215 -6.81 25.87 5.03
CA THR A 215 -7.63 26.15 6.23
C THR A 215 -7.58 27.63 6.61
N CYS A 216 -6.41 28.27 6.58
CA CYS A 216 -6.28 29.71 6.82
C CYS A 216 -7.07 30.55 5.78
N LEU A 217 -7.03 30.16 4.50
CA LEU A 217 -7.83 30.83 3.46
C LEU A 217 -9.35 30.68 3.68
N MET A 218 -9.80 29.53 4.18
CA MET A 218 -11.20 29.34 4.57
C MET A 218 -11.62 30.27 5.72
N LEU A 219 -10.69 30.60 6.61
CA LEU A 219 -10.89 31.55 7.71
C LEU A 219 -10.72 33.02 7.29
N GLY A 220 -10.33 33.30 6.06
CA GLY A 220 -10.01 34.66 5.58
C GLY A 220 -8.65 35.18 6.04
N ASP A 221 -7.86 34.34 6.70
CA ASP A 221 -6.50 34.72 7.18
C ASP A 221 -5.44 34.50 6.08
N VAL A 222 -5.47 35.39 5.10
CA VAL A 222 -4.54 35.36 3.96
C VAL A 222 -3.09 35.53 4.41
N LYS A 223 -2.83 36.36 5.46
CA LYS A 223 -1.47 36.56 5.96
C LYS A 223 -0.88 35.26 6.51
N LYS A 224 -1.64 34.54 7.33
CA LYS A 224 -1.18 33.26 7.89
C LYS A 224 -0.98 32.21 6.78
N ALA A 225 -1.85 32.18 5.76
CA ALA A 225 -1.68 31.32 4.60
C ALA A 225 -0.36 31.61 3.85
N GLN A 226 -0.01 32.88 3.64
CA GLN A 226 1.25 33.29 3.02
C GLN A 226 2.48 32.88 3.84
N VAL A 227 2.40 32.95 5.18
CA VAL A 227 3.48 32.49 6.07
C VAL A 227 3.71 30.97 5.87
N GLN A 228 2.65 30.17 5.80
CA GLN A 228 2.79 28.74 5.55
C GLN A 228 3.32 28.45 4.14
N GLN A 229 2.87 29.19 3.14
CA GLN A 229 3.36 29.09 1.76
C GLN A 229 4.88 29.38 1.66
N GLN A 230 5.38 30.36 2.42
CA GLN A 230 6.81 30.67 2.45
C GLN A 230 7.62 29.51 3.07
N LYS A 231 7.12 28.89 4.15
CA LYS A 231 7.74 27.69 4.73
C LYS A 231 7.71 26.50 3.76
N LEU A 232 6.58 26.30 3.07
CA LEU A 232 6.42 25.28 2.07
C LEU A 232 7.42 25.42 0.91
N ARG A 233 7.75 26.66 0.51
CA ARG A 233 8.72 26.91 -0.56
C ARG A 233 10.11 26.34 -0.30
N ALA A 234 10.53 26.23 0.96
CA ALA A 234 11.80 25.61 1.33
C ALA A 234 11.78 24.09 1.24
N LEU A 235 10.59 23.46 1.30
CA LEU A 235 10.39 22.01 1.28
C LEU A 235 10.01 21.51 -0.12
N ASP A 236 9.06 22.17 -0.77
CA ASP A 236 8.56 21.87 -2.10
C ASP A 236 8.22 23.18 -2.86
N PRO A 237 9.14 23.69 -3.68
CA PRO A 237 8.93 24.92 -4.45
C PRO A 237 7.74 24.85 -5.41
N ALA A 238 7.50 23.68 -6.04
CA ALA A 238 6.42 23.52 -7.01
C ALA A 238 5.04 23.56 -6.33
N MET A 239 4.90 22.87 -5.20
CA MET A 239 3.68 22.91 -4.38
C MET A 239 3.44 24.32 -3.81
N ALA A 240 4.50 25.04 -3.42
CA ALA A 240 4.40 26.41 -2.94
C ALA A 240 3.97 27.40 -4.03
N GLU A 241 4.39 27.21 -5.27
CA GLU A 241 3.94 28.02 -6.41
C GLU A 241 2.46 27.78 -6.72
N HIS A 242 2.04 26.51 -6.73
CA HIS A 242 0.62 26.17 -6.84
C HIS A 242 -0.22 26.86 -5.75
N LEU A 243 0.24 26.79 -4.49
CA LEU A 243 -0.45 27.45 -3.38
C LEU A 243 -0.49 28.98 -3.54
N ALA A 244 0.58 29.62 -4.04
CA ALA A 244 0.60 31.06 -4.33
C ALA A 244 -0.50 31.44 -5.33
N ALA A 245 -0.69 30.65 -6.37
CA ALA A 245 -1.78 30.87 -7.33
C ALA A 245 -3.18 30.78 -6.67
N VAL A 246 -3.36 29.81 -5.77
CA VAL A 246 -4.62 29.67 -4.99
C VAL A 246 -4.87 30.89 -4.11
N ILE A 247 -3.84 31.37 -3.40
CA ILE A 247 -3.90 32.58 -2.54
C ILE A 247 -4.27 33.81 -3.39
N ALA A 248 -3.59 34.02 -4.52
CA ALA A 248 -3.85 35.16 -5.40
C ALA A 248 -5.27 35.16 -5.97
N LYS A 249 -5.81 33.99 -6.32
CA LYS A 249 -7.21 33.85 -6.76
C LYS A 249 -8.18 34.24 -5.65
N ARG A 250 -7.92 33.85 -4.40
CA ARG A 250 -8.77 34.18 -3.26
C ARG A 250 -8.78 35.66 -2.91
N GLN A 251 -7.68 36.37 -3.18
CA GLN A 251 -7.58 37.82 -2.93
C GLN A 251 -8.35 38.67 -3.95
N ARG A 252 -8.67 38.10 -5.10
CA ARG A 252 -9.42 38.78 -6.18
C ARG A 252 -10.93 38.56 -6.11
N SER A 253 -11.40 37.58 -5.33
CA SER A 253 -12.80 37.20 -5.12
C SER A 253 -13.36 37.82 -3.83
#